data_931acb6aa7198c302b45bb3509ed7ae3
#
_entry.id   931acb6aa7198c302b45bb3509ed7ae3
#
_cell.length_a   1.000
_cell.length_b   1.000
_cell.length_c   1.000
_cell.angle_alpha   90.00
_cell.angle_beta   90.00
_cell.angle_gamma   90.00
#
_symmetry.space_group_name_H-M   'P 1'
#
loop_
_entity.id
_entity.type
_entity.pdbx_description
1 polymer ?
#
loop_
_entity_poly.entity_id
_entity_poly.type
_entity_poly.pdbx_seq_one_letter_code
_entity_poly.pdbx_strand_id
1 'polypeptide(L)'
;MAEPRTVRENANTLSSVQLAEILPHRYPFALVDRVLDYEPGQWAIGRKCVTRNAEFFNGHFPAQPVMPGVLLLEALAQTGAVAALSLPENKGKLALFGGIKSARFRKQVTPGDVLTLHCELVQQHGAVGVGKASAWVDGKCAVTAELTFALTEAAE
;
A
#
# COMPACT_ATOMS: atom_id res chain seq x y z
N MET A 1 8.67 6.35 16.67
CA MET A 1 7.89 6.08 15.43
C MET A 1 7.61 7.42 14.76
N ALA A 2 7.96 7.54 13.50
CA ALA A 2 7.71 8.79 12.78
C ALA A 2 6.20 9.03 12.61
N GLU A 3 5.78 10.27 12.72
CA GLU A 3 4.40 10.63 12.43
C GLU A 3 4.12 10.45 10.92
N PRO A 4 2.87 10.11 10.56
CA PRO A 4 2.50 9.96 9.16
C PRO A 4 2.61 11.31 8.44
N ARG A 5 3.01 11.25 7.18
CA ARG A 5 3.00 12.41 6.30
C ARG A 5 1.57 12.92 6.13
N THR A 6 1.38 14.22 6.18
CA THR A 6 0.06 14.83 5.95
C THR A 6 -0.20 15.02 4.46
N VAL A 7 -1.47 14.92 4.09
CA VAL A 7 -1.93 15.25 2.73
C VAL A 7 -1.71 16.74 2.48
N ARG A 8 -1.11 17.09 1.37
CA ARG A 8 -0.84 18.50 1.01
C ARG A 8 -2.14 19.22 0.64
N GLU A 9 -2.13 20.54 0.77
CA GLU A 9 -3.26 21.37 0.36
C GLU A 9 -3.57 21.21 -1.13
N ASN A 10 -2.55 21.16 -1.98
CA ASN A 10 -2.66 20.87 -3.41
C ASN A 10 -2.24 19.43 -3.71
N ALA A 11 -2.98 18.48 -3.14
CA ALA A 11 -2.66 17.07 -3.24
C ALA A 11 -2.78 16.52 -4.65
N ASN A 12 -1.88 15.60 -5.02
CA ASN A 12 -1.99 14.78 -6.20
C ASN A 12 -2.86 13.57 -5.85
N THR A 13 -4.13 13.61 -6.22
CA THR A 13 -5.07 12.53 -5.92
C THR A 13 -5.22 11.58 -7.10
N LEU A 14 -5.52 10.31 -6.82
CA LEU A 14 -5.89 9.33 -7.84
C LEU A 14 -7.20 8.66 -7.43
N SER A 15 -8.15 8.66 -8.34
CA SER A 15 -9.37 7.84 -8.21
C SER A 15 -9.02 6.36 -8.40
N SER A 16 -9.97 5.48 -8.11
CA SER A 16 -9.78 4.04 -8.32
C SER A 16 -9.50 3.72 -9.80
N VAL A 17 -10.09 4.43 -10.72
CA VAL A 17 -9.87 4.25 -12.17
C VAL A 17 -8.45 4.67 -12.55
N GLN A 18 -8.01 5.85 -12.11
CA GLN A 18 -6.65 6.34 -12.37
C GLN A 18 -5.59 5.43 -11.71
N LEU A 19 -5.88 4.94 -10.51
CA LEU A 19 -5.02 4.03 -9.78
C LEU A 19 -4.81 2.72 -10.55
N ALA A 20 -5.86 2.20 -11.18
CA ALA A 20 -5.80 0.99 -12.01
C ALA A 20 -4.94 1.16 -13.29
N GLU A 21 -4.69 2.39 -13.71
CA GLU A 21 -3.78 2.67 -14.84
C GLU A 21 -2.31 2.58 -14.44
N ILE A 22 -2.02 2.73 -13.13
CA ILE A 22 -0.66 2.68 -12.58
C ILE A 22 -0.35 1.28 -12.04
N LEU A 23 -1.25 0.72 -11.22
CA LEU A 23 -1.06 -0.58 -10.59
C LEU A 23 -1.62 -1.70 -11.47
N PRO A 24 -0.87 -2.80 -11.65
CA PRO A 24 -1.35 -3.96 -12.42
C PRO A 24 -2.36 -4.82 -11.64
N HIS A 25 -2.44 -4.65 -10.33
CA HIS A 25 -3.32 -5.45 -9.47
C HIS A 25 -4.80 -5.28 -9.84
N ARG A 26 -5.56 -6.38 -9.73
CA ARG A 26 -7.00 -6.39 -10.02
C ARG A 26 -7.73 -7.18 -8.92
N TYR A 27 -9.06 -7.08 -8.92
CA TYR A 27 -9.87 -7.89 -8.01
C TYR A 27 -9.45 -9.36 -8.07
N PRO A 28 -9.31 -10.07 -6.94
CA PRO A 28 -9.61 -9.62 -5.56
C PRO A 28 -8.40 -9.02 -4.83
N PHE A 29 -7.34 -8.65 -5.53
CA PHE A 29 -6.06 -8.26 -4.96
C PHE A 29 -5.70 -6.78 -5.14
N ALA A 30 -6.63 -5.97 -5.61
CA ALA A 30 -6.48 -4.51 -5.63
C ALA A 30 -6.84 -3.95 -4.25
N LEU A 31 -5.84 -3.75 -3.39
CA LEU A 31 -6.04 -3.44 -1.98
C LEU A 31 -6.00 -1.95 -1.64
N VAL A 32 -5.82 -1.08 -2.62
CA VAL A 32 -5.85 0.36 -2.43
C VAL A 32 -7.04 0.93 -3.19
N ASP A 33 -7.93 1.61 -2.49
CA ASP A 33 -9.15 2.13 -3.10
C ASP A 33 -8.94 3.50 -3.76
N ARG A 34 -8.03 4.30 -3.20
CA ARG A 34 -7.80 5.68 -3.63
C ARG A 34 -6.42 6.14 -3.16
N VAL A 35 -5.82 7.05 -3.91
CA VAL A 35 -4.63 7.76 -3.45
C VAL A 35 -5.03 9.17 -3.04
N LEU A 36 -4.66 9.55 -1.84
CA LEU A 36 -4.96 10.86 -1.25
C LEU A 36 -3.94 11.91 -1.65
N ASP A 37 -2.69 11.50 -1.81
CA ASP A 37 -1.58 12.34 -2.26
C ASP A 37 -0.38 11.47 -2.61
N TYR A 38 0.45 11.89 -3.54
CA TYR A 38 1.70 11.21 -3.85
C TYR A 38 2.69 12.12 -4.54
N GLU A 39 3.96 11.73 -4.47
CA GLU A 39 5.05 12.35 -5.24
C GLU A 39 5.77 11.24 -5.99
N PRO A 40 5.78 11.28 -7.34
CA PRO A 40 6.43 10.24 -8.14
C PRO A 40 7.87 9.97 -7.71
N GLY A 41 8.20 8.69 -7.54
CA GLY A 41 9.52 8.25 -7.13
C GLY A 41 9.87 8.47 -5.65
N GLN A 42 8.97 9.05 -4.86
CA GLN A 42 9.28 9.42 -3.49
C GLN A 42 8.36 8.79 -2.44
N TRP A 43 7.06 9.02 -2.53
CA TRP A 43 6.12 8.53 -1.53
C TRP A 43 4.68 8.54 -2.04
N ALA A 44 3.82 7.81 -1.34
CA ALA A 44 2.38 7.85 -1.58
C ALA A 44 1.60 7.69 -0.27
N ILE A 45 0.42 8.28 -0.26
CA ILE A 45 -0.59 8.14 0.80
C ILE A 45 -1.84 7.55 0.16
N GLY A 46 -2.17 6.32 0.53
CA GLY A 46 -3.34 5.62 0.03
C GLY A 46 -4.44 5.50 1.07
N ARG A 47 -5.61 5.14 0.61
CA ARG A 47 -6.75 4.79 1.45
C ARG A 47 -7.28 3.42 1.07
N LYS A 48 -7.55 2.60 2.08
CA LYS A 48 -8.31 1.38 1.92
C LYS A 48 -9.50 1.40 2.88
N CYS A 49 -10.69 1.22 2.32
CA CYS A 49 -11.89 1.00 3.09
C CYS A 49 -12.02 -0.49 3.38
N VAL A 50 -11.94 -0.86 4.66
CA VAL A 50 -12.04 -2.26 5.07
C VAL A 50 -13.52 -2.62 5.20
N THR A 51 -14.02 -3.37 4.23
CA THR A 51 -15.42 -3.78 4.19
C THR A 51 -15.56 -5.24 4.58
N ARG A 52 -16.65 -5.55 5.30
CA ARG A 52 -17.01 -6.94 5.62
C ARG A 52 -17.20 -7.79 4.36
N ASN A 53 -17.51 -7.18 3.23
CA ASN A 53 -17.72 -7.88 1.96
C ASN A 53 -16.41 -8.33 1.29
N ALA A 54 -15.25 -8.09 1.90
CA ALA A 54 -13.99 -8.63 1.40
C ALA A 54 -13.92 -10.15 1.65
N GLU A 55 -13.53 -10.91 0.62
CA GLU A 55 -13.58 -12.36 0.68
C GLU A 55 -12.61 -12.98 1.69
N PHE A 56 -11.51 -12.30 2.04
CA PHE A 56 -10.56 -12.85 3.02
C PHE A 56 -11.16 -12.98 4.42
N PHE A 57 -12.25 -12.27 4.75
CA PHE A 57 -12.93 -12.44 6.03
C PHE A 57 -13.73 -13.74 6.13
N ASN A 58 -13.98 -14.42 5.02
CA ASN A 58 -14.68 -15.71 5.04
C ASN A 58 -13.89 -16.78 5.80
N GLY A 59 -12.57 -16.70 5.74
CA GLY A 59 -11.69 -17.65 6.41
C GLY A 59 -10.89 -17.10 7.56
N HIS A 60 -10.88 -15.76 7.76
CA HIS A 60 -9.99 -15.13 8.74
C HIS A 60 -10.69 -14.01 9.54
N PHE A 61 -11.61 -14.28 10.43
CA PHE A 61 -12.16 -15.59 10.79
C PHE A 61 -13.69 -15.46 10.81
N PRO A 62 -14.45 -16.54 10.59
CA PRO A 62 -15.94 -16.46 10.50
C PRO A 62 -16.60 -15.77 11.68
N ALA A 63 -16.18 -16.05 12.91
CA ALA A 63 -16.76 -15.46 14.12
C ALA A 63 -16.04 -14.19 14.59
N GLN A 64 -14.86 -13.91 14.07
CA GLN A 64 -14.05 -12.75 14.47
C GLN A 64 -13.23 -12.26 13.27
N PRO A 65 -13.84 -11.43 12.40
CA PRO A 65 -13.16 -10.96 11.20
C PRO A 65 -12.02 -9.99 11.54
N VAL A 66 -10.83 -10.34 11.08
CA VAL A 66 -9.62 -9.53 11.22
C VAL A 66 -8.92 -9.49 9.88
N MET A 67 -8.54 -8.32 9.41
CA MET A 67 -7.76 -8.22 8.18
C MET A 67 -6.40 -8.89 8.39
N PRO A 68 -6.03 -9.88 7.56
CA PRO A 68 -4.74 -10.55 7.71
C PRO A 68 -3.58 -9.56 7.68
N GLY A 69 -2.66 -9.67 8.64
CA GLY A 69 -1.51 -8.77 8.73
C GLY A 69 -0.68 -8.75 7.45
N VAL A 70 -0.51 -9.89 6.80
CA VAL A 70 0.24 -9.97 5.53
C VAL A 70 -0.44 -9.18 4.41
N LEU A 71 -1.77 -9.04 4.45
CA LEU A 71 -2.50 -8.20 3.48
C LEU A 71 -2.38 -6.72 3.81
N LEU A 72 -2.18 -6.34 5.06
CA LEU A 72 -1.81 -4.96 5.41
C LEU A 72 -0.46 -4.61 4.79
N LEU A 73 0.52 -5.50 4.86
CA LEU A 73 1.83 -5.31 4.22
C LEU A 73 1.69 -5.20 2.71
N GLU A 74 0.85 -6.03 2.10
CA GLU A 74 0.57 -5.97 0.66
C GLU A 74 -0.08 -4.62 0.27
N ALA A 75 -1.05 -4.15 1.05
CA ALA A 75 -1.68 -2.85 0.80
C ALA A 75 -0.66 -1.70 0.88
N LEU A 76 0.27 -1.77 1.83
CA LEU A 76 1.37 -0.81 1.95
C LEU A 76 2.35 -0.90 0.78
N ALA A 77 2.67 -2.11 0.32
CA ALA A 77 3.52 -2.31 -0.84
C ALA A 77 2.88 -1.76 -2.11
N GLN A 78 1.58 -1.98 -2.31
CA GLN A 78 0.85 -1.40 -3.44
C GLN A 78 0.83 0.13 -3.38
N THR A 79 0.70 0.70 -2.19
CA THR A 79 0.79 2.15 -2.00
C THR A 79 2.17 2.68 -2.43
N GLY A 80 3.24 2.02 -2.00
CA GLY A 80 4.61 2.36 -2.43
C GLY A 80 4.82 2.16 -3.93
N ALA A 81 4.21 1.13 -4.50
CA ALA A 81 4.27 0.86 -5.92
C ALA A 81 3.65 2.01 -6.75
N VAL A 82 2.67 2.72 -6.23
CA VAL A 82 2.14 3.93 -6.89
C VAL A 82 3.25 4.94 -7.14
N ALA A 83 4.05 5.24 -6.14
CA ALA A 83 5.15 6.18 -6.28
C ALA A 83 6.20 5.69 -7.28
N ALA A 84 6.55 4.40 -7.21
CA ALA A 84 7.57 3.81 -8.09
C ALA A 84 7.09 3.70 -9.55
N LEU A 85 5.88 3.22 -9.77
CA LEU A 85 5.33 2.94 -11.10
C LEU A 85 4.74 4.17 -11.80
N SER A 86 4.55 5.28 -11.08
CA SER A 86 4.11 6.54 -11.67
C SER A 86 5.23 7.27 -12.42
N LEU A 87 6.49 6.87 -12.22
CA LEU A 87 7.59 7.39 -13.02
C LEU A 87 7.48 6.88 -14.46
N PRO A 88 7.69 7.74 -15.47
CA PRO A 88 7.54 7.34 -16.88
C PRO A 88 8.38 6.13 -17.28
N GLU A 89 9.61 6.02 -16.78
CA GLU A 89 10.52 4.91 -17.06
C GLU A 89 10.05 3.57 -16.48
N ASN A 90 9.14 3.60 -15.53
CA ASN A 90 8.63 2.40 -14.86
C ASN A 90 7.22 2.01 -15.30
N LYS A 91 6.65 2.76 -16.23
CA LYS A 91 5.28 2.52 -16.71
C LYS A 91 5.14 1.10 -17.26
N GLY A 92 4.13 0.39 -16.76
CA GLY A 92 3.82 -0.98 -17.21
C GLY A 92 4.63 -2.06 -16.54
N LYS A 93 5.59 -1.72 -15.69
CA LYS A 93 6.36 -2.71 -14.93
C LYS A 93 5.56 -3.32 -13.79
N LEU A 94 6.04 -4.44 -13.28
CA LEU A 94 5.54 -5.07 -12.06
C LEU A 94 6.46 -4.73 -10.90
N ALA A 95 5.87 -4.57 -9.72
CA ALA A 95 6.61 -4.47 -8.46
C ALA A 95 6.35 -5.73 -7.65
N LEU A 96 7.41 -6.50 -7.41
CA LEU A 96 7.35 -7.75 -6.66
C LEU A 96 8.05 -7.57 -5.31
N PHE A 97 7.55 -8.26 -4.27
CA PHE A 97 8.28 -8.31 -3.02
C PHE A 97 9.65 -8.97 -3.21
N GLY A 98 10.70 -8.29 -2.77
CA GLY A 98 12.04 -8.84 -2.65
C GLY A 98 12.36 -9.31 -1.24
N GLY A 99 11.70 -8.71 -0.25
CA GLY A 99 11.87 -9.08 1.16
C GLY A 99 11.10 -8.15 2.07
N ILE A 100 10.98 -8.56 3.32
CA ILE A 100 10.43 -7.76 4.41
C ILE A 100 11.50 -7.76 5.50
N LYS A 101 12.16 -6.64 5.68
CA LYS A 101 13.22 -6.52 6.69
C LYS A 101 12.65 -6.51 8.10
N SER A 102 11.52 -5.83 8.28
CA SER A 102 10.82 -5.78 9.56
C SER A 102 9.35 -5.48 9.34
N ALA A 103 8.53 -5.99 10.25
CA ALA A 103 7.12 -5.66 10.31
C ALA A 103 6.67 -5.76 11.77
N ARG A 104 5.89 -4.79 12.23
CA ARG A 104 5.32 -4.81 13.56
C ARG A 104 3.84 -4.46 13.50
N PHE A 105 3.02 -5.39 13.95
CA PHE A 105 1.56 -5.25 14.01
C PHE A 105 1.17 -4.77 15.41
N ARG A 106 0.55 -3.59 15.47
CA ARG A 106 0.26 -2.90 16.74
C ARG A 106 -1.23 -2.88 17.09
N LYS A 107 -2.09 -2.99 16.09
CA LYS A 107 -3.54 -2.91 16.25
C LYS A 107 -4.21 -3.81 15.22
N GLN A 108 -5.22 -4.56 15.64
CA GLN A 108 -6.06 -5.31 14.72
C GLN A 108 -6.88 -4.35 13.85
N VAL A 109 -7.03 -4.70 12.58
CA VAL A 109 -7.86 -4.01 11.61
C VAL A 109 -9.07 -4.88 11.32
N THR A 110 -10.25 -4.30 11.47
CA THR A 110 -11.52 -5.02 11.39
C THR A 110 -12.47 -4.34 10.40
N PRO A 111 -13.51 -5.03 9.94
CA PRO A 111 -14.50 -4.42 9.04
C PRO A 111 -15.10 -3.14 9.63
N GLY A 112 -15.20 -2.11 8.80
CA GLY A 112 -15.63 -0.77 9.19
C GLY A 112 -14.48 0.21 9.36
N ASP A 113 -13.24 -0.28 9.51
CA ASP A 113 -12.07 0.58 9.60
C ASP A 113 -11.74 1.21 8.24
N VAL A 114 -11.21 2.42 8.27
CA VAL A 114 -10.64 3.11 7.11
C VAL A 114 -9.14 3.25 7.34
N LEU A 115 -8.36 2.60 6.51
CA LEU A 115 -6.90 2.65 6.58
C LEU A 115 -6.37 3.84 5.80
N THR A 116 -5.50 4.62 6.45
CA THR A 116 -4.60 5.54 5.76
C THR A 116 -3.24 4.84 5.64
N LEU A 117 -2.79 4.66 4.40
CA LEU A 117 -1.61 3.88 4.05
C LEU A 117 -0.48 4.81 3.63
N HIS A 118 0.65 4.75 4.32
CA HIS A 118 1.82 5.59 3.99
C HIS A 118 2.97 4.70 3.57
N CYS A 119 3.60 5.02 2.45
CA CYS A 119 4.84 4.38 2.04
C CYS A 119 5.80 5.40 1.43
N GLU A 120 7.00 5.47 1.96
CA GLU A 120 8.07 6.33 1.49
C GLU A 120 9.20 5.48 0.93
N LEU A 121 9.63 5.78 -0.30
CA LEU A 121 10.76 5.13 -0.95
C LEU A 121 12.04 5.78 -0.41
N VAL A 122 12.81 5.04 0.38
CA VAL A 122 13.99 5.57 1.08
C VAL A 122 15.31 5.22 0.40
N GLN A 123 15.31 4.17 -0.41
CA GLN A 123 16.47 3.76 -1.20
C GLN A 123 16.01 3.15 -2.51
N GLN A 124 16.80 3.35 -3.56
CA GLN A 124 16.59 2.66 -4.83
C GLN A 124 17.95 2.43 -5.51
N HIS A 125 18.23 1.17 -5.81
CA HIS A 125 19.43 0.73 -6.51
C HIS A 125 19.00 -0.08 -7.74
N GLY A 126 18.98 0.57 -8.90
CA GLY A 126 18.48 -0.06 -10.13
C GLY A 126 17.01 -0.45 -9.98
N ALA A 127 16.71 -1.73 -10.18
CA ALA A 127 15.36 -2.27 -10.09
C ALA A 127 14.90 -2.57 -8.66
N VAL A 128 15.79 -2.49 -7.67
CA VAL A 128 15.49 -2.81 -6.26
C VAL A 128 15.29 -1.54 -5.46
N GLY A 129 14.20 -1.49 -4.70
CA GLY A 129 13.89 -0.36 -3.84
C GLY A 129 13.50 -0.80 -2.44
N VAL A 130 13.65 0.13 -1.49
CA VAL A 130 13.26 -0.05 -0.09
C VAL A 130 12.22 1.00 0.26
N GLY A 131 11.12 0.57 0.86
CA GLY A 131 10.07 1.44 1.36
C GLY A 131 9.91 1.33 2.87
N LYS A 132 9.75 2.46 3.54
CA LYS A 132 9.28 2.53 4.92
C LYS A 132 7.80 2.85 4.91
N ALA A 133 7.03 2.02 5.60
CA ALA A 133 5.58 2.05 5.49
C ALA A 133 4.89 1.99 6.84
N SER A 134 3.71 2.59 6.91
CA SER A 134 2.84 2.53 8.08
C SER A 134 1.37 2.67 7.69
N ALA A 135 0.50 1.96 8.40
CA ALA A 135 -0.94 2.06 8.22
C ALA A 135 -1.60 2.54 9.51
N TRP A 136 -2.62 3.38 9.36
CA TRP A 136 -3.25 4.09 10.46
C TRP A 136 -4.77 3.99 10.38
N VAL A 137 -5.41 3.83 11.54
CA VAL A 137 -6.86 3.83 11.72
C VAL A 137 -7.20 4.80 12.85
N ASP A 138 -8.01 5.80 12.56
CA ASP A 138 -8.46 6.81 13.55
C ASP A 138 -7.29 7.41 14.35
N GLY A 139 -6.20 7.75 13.67
CA GLY A 139 -5.02 8.35 14.29
C GLY A 139 -4.13 7.37 15.06
N LYS A 140 -4.45 6.08 15.06
CA LYS A 140 -3.67 5.04 15.73
C LYS A 140 -2.92 4.18 14.71
N CYS A 141 -1.64 3.95 14.94
CA CYS A 141 -0.82 3.11 14.07
C CYS A 141 -1.23 1.64 14.22
N ALA A 142 -1.60 1.01 13.10
CA ALA A 142 -1.93 -0.40 13.06
C ALA A 142 -0.71 -1.27 12.73
N VAL A 143 0.14 -0.81 11.82
CA VAL A 143 1.34 -1.55 11.41
C VAL A 143 2.43 -0.60 10.93
N THR A 144 3.68 -0.97 11.23
CA THR A 144 4.88 -0.36 10.63
C THR A 144 5.70 -1.45 9.96
N ALA A 145 6.34 -1.12 8.85
CA ALA A 145 7.16 -2.08 8.11
C ALA A 145 8.27 -1.41 7.32
N GLU A 146 9.31 -2.18 7.04
CA GLU A 146 10.31 -1.85 6.04
C GLU A 146 10.31 -2.96 4.99
N LEU A 147 10.01 -2.58 3.75
CA LEU A 147 9.73 -3.47 2.63
C LEU A 147 10.80 -3.31 1.57
N THR A 148 11.22 -4.41 0.96
CA THR A 148 12.07 -4.40 -0.22
C THR A 148 11.25 -4.88 -1.42
N PHE A 149 11.33 -4.18 -2.53
CA PHE A 149 10.65 -4.55 -3.76
C PHE A 149 11.61 -4.57 -4.93
N ALA A 150 11.27 -5.33 -5.96
CA ALA A 150 11.98 -5.36 -7.23
C ALA A 150 11.01 -5.02 -8.35
N LEU A 151 11.45 -4.12 -9.24
CA LEU A 151 10.73 -3.80 -10.46
C LEU A 151 11.18 -4.76 -11.57
N THR A 152 10.21 -5.29 -12.30
CA THR A 152 10.46 -6.21 -13.42
C THR A 152 9.52 -5.90 -14.58
N GLU A 153 9.98 -6.24 -15.79
CA GLU A 153 9.13 -6.13 -16.97
C GLU A 153 7.95 -7.10 -16.85
N ALA A 154 6.76 -6.64 -17.29
CA ALA A 154 5.61 -7.51 -17.39
C ALA A 154 5.82 -8.50 -18.53
N ALA A 155 5.31 -9.74 -18.38
CA ALA A 155 5.29 -10.71 -19.48
C ALA A 155 4.38 -10.21 -20.61
N GLU A 156 4.76 -10.48 -21.88
CA GLU A 156 3.96 -10.19 -23.06
C GLU A 156 2.75 -11.13 -23.18
#